data_dc67e701ed877356af092743f5cdd059
#
_entry.id   dc67e701ed877356af092743f5cdd059
#
_cell.length_a   1.000
_cell.length_b   1.000
_cell.length_c   1.000
_cell.angle_alpha   90.00
_cell.angle_beta   90.00
_cell.angle_gamma   90.00
#
_symmetry.space_group_name_H-M   'P 1'
#
loop_
_entity.id
_entity.type
_entity.pdbx_description
1 polymer ?
#
loop_
_entity_poly.entity_id
_entity_poly.type
_entity_poly.pdbx_seq_one_letter_code
_entity_poly.pdbx_strand_id
1 'polypeptide(L)'
;MGNQHRIFVSSCASGAEGAIIAFDLDAETGRLEQVNRYDDIEGPFYLALAPDRAHLYSTHAPSGFEGGDGMVAAFAIDSESGALRKLNEQSAAGTTTCYVDVDPTGKALVFANYSSGSVGAFPIGADGSLGEMSSFVQH
;
A
#
# COMPACT_ATOMS: atom_id res chain seq x y z
N MET A 1 -1.26 -7.11 27.27
CA MET A 1 -1.28 -8.06 26.16
C MET A 1 -2.37 -7.79 25.12
N GLY A 2 -3.56 -7.47 25.44
CA GLY A 2 -4.66 -7.39 24.47
C GLY A 2 -4.84 -6.07 23.72
N ASN A 3 -4.14 -5.01 24.05
CA ASN A 3 -4.46 -3.66 23.58
C ASN A 3 -3.39 -3.03 22.68
N GLN A 4 -2.45 -3.82 22.16
CA GLN A 4 -1.50 -3.35 21.16
C GLN A 4 -1.98 -3.68 19.75
N HIS A 5 -1.96 -2.65 18.89
CA HIS A 5 -2.34 -2.77 17.49
C HIS A 5 -1.20 -2.29 16.59
N ARG A 6 -0.87 -3.08 15.57
CA ARG A 6 0.06 -2.67 14.54
C ARG A 6 -0.62 -1.70 13.57
N ILE A 7 0.00 -0.54 13.36
CA ILE A 7 -0.47 0.49 12.44
C ILE A 7 0.62 0.77 11.41
N PHE A 8 0.22 0.93 10.16
CA PHE A 8 1.10 1.37 9.08
C PHE A 8 0.72 2.77 8.64
N VAL A 9 1.73 3.61 8.47
CA VAL A 9 1.58 5.01 8.08
C VAL A 9 2.47 5.28 6.87
N SER A 10 1.90 5.88 5.82
CA SER A 10 2.68 6.34 4.68
C SER A 10 3.23 7.75 4.93
N SER A 11 4.52 7.92 4.74
CA SER A 11 5.15 9.23 4.62
C SER A 11 5.22 9.59 3.14
N CYS A 12 4.25 10.36 2.69
CA CYS A 12 4.10 10.76 1.30
C CYS A 12 5.10 11.86 0.94
N ALA A 13 6.37 11.49 0.94
CA ALA A 13 7.44 12.38 0.56
C ALA A 13 8.14 11.87 -0.70
N SER A 14 8.71 12.77 -1.49
CA SER A 14 9.47 12.41 -2.68
C SER A 14 10.91 12.02 -2.33
N GLY A 15 11.51 11.22 -3.20
CA GLY A 15 12.90 10.79 -3.06
C GLY A 15 13.12 9.92 -1.81
N ALA A 16 14.27 10.09 -1.19
CA ALA A 16 14.72 9.27 -0.04
C ALA A 16 13.92 9.48 1.25
N GLU A 17 13.02 10.44 1.30
CA GLU A 17 12.18 10.70 2.47
C GLU A 17 10.84 9.94 2.45
N GLY A 18 10.47 9.35 1.30
CA GLY A 18 9.31 8.47 1.19
C GLY A 18 9.50 7.22 2.04
N ALA A 19 8.46 6.82 2.76
CA ALA A 19 8.53 5.63 3.62
C ALA A 19 7.15 5.08 3.99
N ILE A 20 7.11 3.81 4.33
CA ILE A 20 6.01 3.20 5.07
C ILE A 20 6.54 2.85 6.46
N ILE A 21 5.91 3.37 7.49
CA ILE A 21 6.37 3.27 8.86
C ILE A 21 5.41 2.40 9.65
N ALA A 22 5.92 1.42 10.38
CA ALA A 22 5.14 0.59 11.29
C ALA A 22 5.26 1.11 12.72
N PHE A 23 4.11 1.25 13.36
CA PHE A 23 3.99 1.62 14.78
C PHE A 23 3.20 0.56 15.54
N ASP A 24 3.53 0.39 16.81
CA ASP A 24 2.66 -0.26 17.75
C ASP A 24 1.88 0.82 18.53
N LEU A 25 0.56 0.70 18.49
CA LEU A 25 -0.36 1.56 19.23
C LEU A 25 -0.83 0.83 20.49
N ASP A 26 -0.60 1.44 21.64
CA ASP A 26 -1.28 1.07 22.88
C ASP A 26 -2.65 1.75 22.91
N ALA A 27 -3.71 0.96 22.77
CA ALA A 27 -5.07 1.49 22.69
C ALA A 27 -5.62 2.04 24.02
N GLU A 28 -5.00 1.70 25.15
CA GLU A 28 -5.42 2.25 26.46
C GLU A 28 -4.85 3.67 26.67
N THR A 29 -3.61 3.87 26.29
CA THR A 29 -2.90 5.12 26.55
C THR A 29 -2.82 6.04 25.34
N GLY A 30 -3.08 5.51 24.14
CA GLY A 30 -2.87 6.22 22.87
C GLY A 30 -1.40 6.38 22.49
N ARG A 31 -0.49 5.71 23.19
CA ARG A 31 0.95 5.80 22.90
C ARG A 31 1.28 5.06 21.60
N LEU A 32 2.05 5.73 20.75
CA LEU A 32 2.63 5.16 19.53
C LEU A 32 4.13 4.92 19.73
N GLU A 33 4.60 3.76 19.33
CA GLU A 33 6.02 3.41 19.30
C GLU A 33 6.38 2.94 17.90
N GLN A 34 7.35 3.62 17.26
CA GLN A 34 7.84 3.20 15.95
C GLN A 34 8.65 1.91 16.10
N VAL A 35 8.27 0.88 15.35
CA VAL A 35 8.91 -0.44 15.42
C VAL A 35 9.65 -0.81 14.14
N ASN A 36 9.23 -0.26 12.99
CA ASN A 36 9.90 -0.51 11.72
C ASN A 36 9.72 0.64 10.73
N ARG A 37 10.57 0.68 9.71
CA ARG A 37 10.49 1.64 8.62
C ARG A 37 10.95 0.99 7.31
N TYR A 38 10.17 1.15 6.26
CA TYR A 38 10.51 0.72 4.90
C TYR A 38 10.75 1.96 4.04
N ASP A 39 11.99 2.12 3.53
CA ASP A 39 12.44 3.35 2.85
C ASP A 39 12.54 3.23 1.33
N ASP A 40 12.46 2.01 0.78
CA ASP A 40 12.61 1.79 -0.66
C ASP A 40 11.28 1.99 -1.42
N ILE A 41 10.67 3.16 -1.20
CA ILE A 41 9.43 3.58 -1.85
C ILE A 41 9.38 5.11 -1.94
N GLU A 42 9.00 5.63 -3.10
CA GLU A 42 8.88 7.06 -3.35
C GLU A 42 7.42 7.47 -3.48
N GLY A 43 7.01 8.48 -2.72
CA GLY A 43 5.66 9.01 -2.74
C GLY A 43 4.56 8.02 -2.37
N PRO A 44 4.71 7.17 -1.33
CA PRO A 44 3.61 6.32 -0.89
C PRO A 44 2.46 7.18 -0.38
N PHE A 45 1.24 6.84 -0.78
CA PHE A 45 0.09 7.69 -0.46
C PHE A 45 -0.99 6.94 0.33
N TYR A 46 -1.66 5.99 -0.28
CA TYR A 46 -2.75 5.25 0.36
C TYR A 46 -2.34 3.81 0.65
N LEU A 47 -2.74 3.31 1.81
CA LEU A 47 -2.42 1.95 2.25
C LEU A 47 -3.70 1.13 2.47
N ALA A 48 -3.67 -0.14 2.10
CA ALA A 48 -4.71 -1.10 2.39
C ALA A 48 -4.11 -2.39 2.94
N LEU A 49 -4.66 -2.87 4.05
CA LEU A 49 -4.33 -4.19 4.59
C LEU A 49 -5.19 -5.27 3.93
N ALA A 50 -4.58 -6.38 3.57
CA ALA A 50 -5.34 -7.57 3.19
C ALA A 50 -6.12 -8.13 4.39
N PRO A 51 -7.24 -8.85 4.14
CA PRO A 51 -8.02 -9.46 5.23
C PRO A 51 -7.22 -10.44 6.10
N ASP A 52 -6.19 -11.09 5.56
CA ASP A 52 -5.30 -11.98 6.29
C ASP A 52 -4.33 -11.26 7.24
N ARG A 53 -4.22 -9.93 7.12
CA ARG A 53 -3.28 -9.08 7.87
C ARG A 53 -1.80 -9.45 7.68
N ALA A 54 -1.50 -10.28 6.71
CA ALA A 54 -0.14 -10.68 6.35
C ALA A 54 0.41 -9.92 5.14
N HIS A 55 -0.44 -9.14 4.48
CA HIS A 55 -0.08 -8.36 3.28
C HIS A 55 -0.59 -6.93 3.37
N LEU A 56 0.23 -6.02 2.84
CA LEU A 56 -0.05 -4.59 2.73
C LEU A 56 0.11 -4.16 1.28
N TYR A 57 -0.76 -3.29 0.83
CA TYR A 57 -0.70 -2.68 -0.50
C TYR A 57 -0.61 -1.17 -0.37
N SER A 58 0.23 -0.56 -1.20
CA SER A 58 0.44 0.88 -1.21
C SER A 58 0.31 1.43 -2.62
N THR A 59 -0.45 2.51 -2.79
CA THR A 59 -0.27 3.36 -3.96
C THR A 59 0.98 4.21 -3.76
N HIS A 60 1.74 4.43 -4.83
CA HIS A 60 2.91 5.30 -4.77
C HIS A 60 3.19 5.96 -6.12
N ALA A 61 3.99 7.00 -6.09
CA ALA A 61 4.24 7.84 -7.25
C ALA A 61 5.75 8.09 -7.42
N PRO A 62 6.48 7.16 -8.09
CA PRO A 62 7.94 7.23 -8.20
C PRO A 62 8.47 8.44 -8.99
N SER A 63 7.60 9.11 -9.77
CA SER A 63 7.95 10.33 -10.51
C SER A 63 7.14 11.55 -10.05
N GLY A 64 6.57 11.48 -8.84
CA GLY A 64 5.62 12.48 -8.35
C GLY A 64 4.22 12.28 -8.94
N PHE A 65 3.23 12.90 -8.32
CA PHE A 65 1.81 12.67 -8.66
C PHE A 65 1.42 13.15 -10.06
N GLU A 66 2.16 14.08 -10.63
CA GLU A 66 1.90 14.62 -11.98
C GLU A 66 2.94 14.17 -13.01
N GLY A 67 3.96 13.43 -12.58
CA GLY A 67 5.14 13.12 -13.39
C GLY A 67 5.08 11.82 -14.18
N GLY A 68 4.01 11.04 -14.09
CA GLY A 68 3.89 9.74 -14.76
C GLY A 68 2.81 8.88 -14.14
N ASP A 69 2.76 7.62 -14.56
CA ASP A 69 1.81 6.66 -14.01
C ASP A 69 2.09 6.38 -12.53
N GLY A 70 1.04 6.36 -11.74
CA GLY A 70 1.07 5.82 -10.38
C GLY A 70 1.29 4.31 -10.39
N MET A 71 1.75 3.81 -9.27
CA MET A 71 2.04 2.40 -9.07
C MET A 71 1.26 1.86 -7.87
N VAL A 72 1.02 0.57 -7.86
CA VAL A 72 0.55 -0.17 -6.69
C VAL A 72 1.59 -1.22 -6.34
N ALA A 73 2.09 -1.19 -5.11
CA ALA A 73 3.06 -2.15 -4.61
C ALA A 73 2.42 -3.11 -3.60
N ALA A 74 2.85 -4.36 -3.63
CA ALA A 74 2.45 -5.41 -2.70
C ALA A 74 3.61 -5.76 -1.76
N PHE A 75 3.30 -5.91 -0.48
CA PHE A 75 4.26 -6.24 0.57
C PHE A 75 3.77 -7.41 1.41
N ALA A 76 4.71 -8.27 1.81
CA ALA A 76 4.51 -9.20 2.93
C ALA A 76 4.90 -8.50 4.23
N ILE A 77 4.14 -8.76 5.29
CA ILE A 77 4.36 -8.20 6.63
C ILE A 77 4.95 -9.28 7.52
N ASP A 78 6.09 -9.00 8.15
CA ASP A 78 6.57 -9.80 9.27
C ASP A 78 5.71 -9.50 10.50
N SER A 79 5.02 -10.52 11.03
CA SER A 79 4.04 -10.34 12.10
C SER A 79 4.66 -9.93 13.43
N GLU A 80 5.93 -10.23 13.67
CA GLU A 80 6.62 -9.89 14.92
C GLU A 80 7.18 -8.48 14.87
N SER A 81 7.94 -8.15 13.82
CA SER A 81 8.68 -6.89 13.71
C SER A 81 7.92 -5.78 13.00
N GLY A 82 6.89 -6.10 12.20
CA GLY A 82 6.24 -5.15 11.30
C GLY A 82 7.08 -4.79 10.07
N ALA A 83 8.19 -5.50 9.84
CA ALA A 83 9.02 -5.28 8.66
C ALA A 83 8.25 -5.63 7.39
N LEU A 84 8.43 -4.84 6.36
CA LEU A 84 7.83 -5.06 5.04
C LEU A 84 8.87 -5.63 4.08
N ARG A 85 8.43 -6.61 3.30
CA ARG A 85 9.19 -7.15 2.17
C ARG A 85 8.36 -6.97 0.90
N LYS A 86 8.88 -6.19 -0.04
CA LYS A 86 8.20 -5.96 -1.32
C LYS A 86 8.11 -7.28 -2.11
N LEU A 87 6.93 -7.62 -2.54
CA LEU A 87 6.67 -8.78 -3.38
C LEU A 87 6.79 -8.41 -4.86
N ASN A 88 6.02 -7.41 -5.28
CA ASN A 88 6.06 -6.83 -6.61
C ASN A 88 5.33 -5.50 -6.65
N GLU A 89 5.28 -4.89 -7.82
CA GLU A 89 4.49 -3.70 -8.10
C GLU A 89 3.94 -3.75 -9.52
N GLN A 90 2.83 -3.06 -9.75
CA GLN A 90 2.19 -2.93 -11.05
C GLN A 90 1.86 -1.46 -11.33
N SER A 91 1.94 -1.07 -12.61
CA SER A 91 1.47 0.25 -13.04
C SER A 91 -0.04 0.35 -12.93
N ALA A 92 -0.52 1.47 -12.40
CA ALA A 92 -1.94 1.80 -12.36
C ALA A 92 -2.45 2.42 -13.70
N ALA A 93 -1.59 2.53 -14.71
CA ALA A 93 -1.91 3.06 -16.03
C ALA A 93 -2.63 4.42 -16.02
N GLY A 94 -2.33 5.25 -15.04
CA GLY A 94 -2.93 6.58 -14.89
C GLY A 94 -2.23 7.39 -13.81
N THR A 95 -2.62 8.64 -13.67
CA THR A 95 -1.94 9.60 -12.80
C THR A 95 -2.70 9.85 -11.51
N THR A 96 -1.95 10.15 -10.47
CA THR A 96 -2.45 10.38 -9.12
C THR A 96 -3.27 9.21 -8.61
N THR A 97 -2.64 8.04 -8.53
CA THR A 97 -3.24 6.85 -7.92
C THR A 97 -3.37 7.09 -6.42
N CYS A 98 -4.58 7.36 -5.95
CA CYS A 98 -4.82 7.89 -4.62
C CYS A 98 -5.68 6.98 -3.73
N TYR A 99 -6.17 5.87 -4.25
CA TYR A 99 -7.00 4.94 -3.50
C TYR A 99 -6.68 3.49 -3.90
N VAL A 100 -6.67 2.63 -2.92
CA VAL A 100 -6.54 1.18 -3.08
C VAL A 100 -7.36 0.49 -2.01
N ASP A 101 -8.02 -0.61 -2.37
CA ASP A 101 -8.74 -1.46 -1.44
C ASP A 101 -8.67 -2.91 -1.88
N VAL A 102 -8.78 -3.82 -0.92
CA VAL A 102 -8.75 -5.26 -1.15
C VAL A 102 -10.13 -5.83 -0.88
N ASP A 103 -10.62 -6.69 -1.77
CA ASP A 103 -11.90 -7.34 -1.57
C ASP A 103 -11.89 -8.23 -0.32
N PRO A 104 -13.06 -8.50 0.32
CA PRO A 104 -13.10 -9.27 1.57
C PRO A 104 -12.55 -10.70 1.46
N THR A 105 -12.46 -11.27 0.25
CA THR A 105 -11.85 -12.60 0.05
C THR A 105 -10.33 -12.55 -0.08
N GLY A 106 -9.75 -11.36 -0.24
CA GLY A 106 -8.30 -11.18 -0.45
C GLY A 106 -7.80 -11.60 -1.82
N LYS A 107 -8.68 -11.74 -2.81
CA LYS A 107 -8.33 -12.25 -4.15
C LYS A 107 -8.21 -11.17 -5.22
N ALA A 108 -8.71 -9.98 -4.94
CA ALA A 108 -8.66 -8.85 -5.87
C ALA A 108 -8.38 -7.55 -5.13
N LEU A 109 -7.64 -6.69 -5.79
CA LEU A 109 -7.37 -5.32 -5.35
C LEU A 109 -7.94 -4.37 -6.41
N VAL A 110 -8.62 -3.31 -5.95
CA VAL A 110 -9.10 -2.22 -6.80
C VAL A 110 -8.36 -0.93 -6.49
N PHE A 111 -8.18 -0.10 -7.49
CA PHE A 111 -7.52 1.20 -7.34
C PHE A 111 -8.23 2.29 -8.14
N ALA A 112 -7.99 3.53 -7.77
CA ALA A 112 -8.50 4.69 -8.48
C ALA A 112 -7.38 5.71 -8.75
N ASN A 113 -7.39 6.25 -9.97
CA ASN A 113 -6.53 7.35 -10.43
C ASN A 113 -7.35 8.63 -10.43
N TYR A 114 -6.96 9.59 -9.61
CA TYR A 114 -7.71 10.84 -9.45
C TYR A 114 -7.60 11.75 -10.67
N SER A 115 -6.39 12.12 -11.08
CA SER A 115 -6.19 13.11 -12.14
C SER A 115 -6.55 12.58 -13.51
N SER A 116 -6.24 11.33 -13.82
CA SER A 116 -6.61 10.73 -15.10
C SER A 116 -8.06 10.23 -15.17
N GLY A 117 -8.74 10.12 -14.02
CA GLY A 117 -10.14 9.72 -13.96
C GLY A 117 -10.40 8.29 -14.38
N SER A 118 -9.63 7.35 -13.87
CA SER A 118 -9.74 5.93 -14.21
C SER A 118 -9.74 5.05 -12.96
N VAL A 119 -10.26 3.84 -13.11
CA VAL A 119 -10.24 2.79 -12.08
C VAL A 119 -9.77 1.50 -12.69
N GLY A 120 -9.15 0.65 -11.88
CA GLY A 120 -8.71 -0.65 -12.35
C GLY A 120 -8.67 -1.68 -11.23
N ALA A 121 -8.32 -2.90 -11.60
CA ALA A 121 -8.21 -4.01 -10.66
C ALA A 121 -7.03 -4.91 -11.02
N PHE A 122 -6.43 -5.47 -9.97
CA PHE A 122 -5.43 -6.52 -10.07
C PHE A 122 -5.88 -7.77 -9.34
N PRO A 123 -5.71 -8.97 -9.90
CA PRO A 123 -5.84 -10.20 -9.12
C PRO A 123 -4.69 -10.29 -8.11
N ILE A 124 -4.98 -10.85 -6.95
CA ILE A 124 -3.99 -11.13 -5.91
C ILE A 124 -3.67 -12.63 -5.94
N GLY A 125 -2.40 -12.97 -6.08
CA GLY A 125 -1.92 -14.34 -6.07
C GLY A 125 -1.93 -14.95 -4.66
N ALA A 126 -1.66 -16.25 -4.58
CA ALA A 126 -1.63 -16.99 -3.31
C ALA A 126 -0.55 -16.47 -2.35
N ASP A 127 0.52 -15.90 -2.85
CA ASP A 127 1.61 -15.30 -2.08
C ASP A 127 1.37 -13.83 -1.72
N GLY A 128 0.25 -13.24 -2.15
CA GLY A 128 -0.08 -11.83 -1.93
C GLY A 128 0.39 -10.89 -3.04
N SER A 129 1.16 -11.36 -4.02
CA SER A 129 1.63 -10.53 -5.13
C SER A 129 0.49 -10.15 -6.08
N LEU A 130 0.66 -9.02 -6.78
CA LEU A 130 -0.30 -8.53 -7.78
C LEU A 130 -0.06 -9.22 -9.13
N GLY A 131 -1.12 -9.76 -9.72
CA GLY A 131 -1.11 -10.23 -11.09
C GLY A 131 -1.22 -9.07 -12.09
N GLU A 132 -1.27 -9.42 -13.37
CA GLU A 132 -1.54 -8.43 -14.42
C GLU A 132 -2.93 -7.79 -14.25
N MET A 133 -3.04 -6.54 -14.67
CA MET A 133 -4.31 -5.80 -14.58
C MET A 133 -5.45 -6.58 -15.27
N SER A 134 -6.49 -6.87 -14.52
CA SER A 134 -7.63 -7.66 -15.00
C SER A 134 -8.79 -6.80 -15.51
N SER A 135 -8.86 -5.55 -15.09
CA SER A 135 -9.89 -4.59 -15.51
C SER A 135 -9.36 -3.17 -15.44
N PHE A 136 -9.79 -2.36 -16.40
CA PHE A 136 -9.47 -0.93 -16.44
C PHE A 136 -10.64 -0.18 -17.09
N VAL A 137 -11.11 0.86 -16.41
CA VAL A 137 -12.21 1.71 -16.91
C VAL A 137 -11.76 3.16 -16.88
N GLN A 138 -11.74 3.79 -18.04
CA GLN A 138 -11.47 5.20 -18.22
C GLN A 138 -12.80 5.98 -18.25
N HIS A 139 -12.90 7.02 -17.46
CA HIS A 139 -14.06 7.91 -17.43
C HIS A 139 -13.91 9.10 -18.37
#